data_155bdde4b7856886d0efc29396aed783
#
_entry.id   155bdde4b7856886d0efc29396aed783
#
_cell.length_a   1.000
_cell.length_b   1.000
_cell.length_c   1.000
_cell.angle_alpha   90.00
_cell.angle_beta   90.00
_cell.angle_gamma   90.00
#
_symmetry.space_group_name_H-M   'P 1'
#
loop_
_entity.id
_entity.type
_entity.pdbx_description
1 polymer ?
#
loop_
_entity_poly.entity_id
_entity_poly.type
_entity_poly.pdbx_seq_one_letter_code
_entity_poly.pdbx_strand_id
1 'polypeptide(L)'
;MIDQTLATALVGLGAFTSFGLAASGSSIGCGLAAASAIGSWKRCYAQSRPAPFQLTILAGVPMSQTIYGLILMLQVLKLNWQLWPAALAIGVFGGLGIGSSAAYQGRAAAGACDAFAETNQGFASYLIALCVVETIAIFVLVFALLFLGSLASAANITA
;
A
#
# COMPACT_ATOMS: atom_id res chain seq x y z
N MET A 1 -12.90 25.83 21.36
CA MET A 1 -13.47 24.47 21.16
C MET A 1 -13.68 24.31 19.67
N ILE A 2 -13.21 23.24 19.04
CA ILE A 2 -13.47 22.96 17.61
C ILE A 2 -14.95 22.60 17.47
N ASP A 3 -15.61 23.19 16.47
CA ASP A 3 -16.99 22.87 16.12
C ASP A 3 -17.12 21.40 15.64
N GLN A 4 -18.24 20.76 15.95
CA GLN A 4 -18.49 19.36 15.59
C GLN A 4 -18.41 19.14 14.07
N THR A 5 -18.91 20.08 13.28
CA THR A 5 -18.86 20.01 11.81
C THR A 5 -17.42 19.94 11.31
N LEU A 6 -16.55 20.81 11.81
CA LEU A 6 -15.13 20.83 11.47
C LEU A 6 -14.42 19.55 11.95
N ALA A 7 -14.71 19.11 13.18
CA ALA A 7 -14.12 17.88 13.70
C ALA A 7 -14.51 16.64 12.87
N THR A 8 -15.77 16.54 12.44
CA THR A 8 -16.25 15.47 11.54
C THR A 8 -15.53 15.54 10.18
N ALA A 9 -15.36 16.73 9.62
CA ALA A 9 -14.61 16.90 8.38
C ALA A 9 -13.14 16.48 8.53
N LEU A 10 -12.51 16.75 9.69
CA LEU A 10 -11.12 16.32 9.97
C LEU A 10 -11.00 14.79 10.10
N VAL A 11 -12.01 14.11 10.66
CA VAL A 11 -12.05 12.63 10.64
C VAL A 11 -12.10 12.12 9.20
N GLY A 12 -12.97 12.71 8.36
CA GLY A 12 -13.05 12.36 6.93
C GLY A 12 -11.74 12.61 6.18
N LEU A 13 -11.06 13.72 6.48
CA LEU A 13 -9.75 14.04 5.92
C LEU A 13 -8.70 12.99 6.33
N GLY A 14 -8.62 12.63 7.61
CA GLY A 14 -7.73 11.58 8.10
C GLY A 14 -8.01 10.23 7.41
N ALA A 15 -9.28 9.88 7.30
CA ALA A 15 -9.70 8.65 6.62
C ALA A 15 -9.25 8.65 5.15
N PHE A 16 -9.55 9.69 4.38
CA PHE A 16 -9.17 9.75 2.97
C PHE A 16 -7.65 9.82 2.78
N THR A 17 -6.93 10.46 3.69
CA THR A 17 -5.47 10.54 3.65
C THR A 17 -4.83 9.16 3.75
N SER A 18 -5.37 8.23 4.56
CA SER A 18 -4.86 6.86 4.64
C SER A 18 -4.93 6.13 3.30
N PHE A 19 -6.04 6.24 2.59
CA PHE A 19 -6.20 5.68 1.26
C PHE A 19 -5.35 6.39 0.21
N GLY A 20 -5.37 7.73 0.20
CA GLY A 20 -4.65 8.54 -0.79
C GLY A 20 -3.15 8.31 -0.79
N LEU A 21 -2.53 8.27 0.41
CA LEU A 21 -1.09 8.01 0.55
C LEU A 21 -0.72 6.57 0.18
N ALA A 22 -1.54 5.58 0.57
CA ALA A 22 -1.35 4.19 0.18
C ALA A 22 -1.43 4.01 -1.34
N ALA A 23 -2.46 4.60 -1.98
CA ALA A 23 -2.67 4.56 -3.42
C ALA A 23 -1.53 5.26 -4.20
N SER A 24 -1.04 6.40 -3.67
CA SER A 24 0.11 7.10 -4.25
C SER A 24 1.37 6.22 -4.23
N GLY A 25 1.64 5.52 -3.12
CA GLY A 25 2.75 4.57 -3.03
C GLY A 25 2.60 3.41 -4.01
N SER A 26 1.39 2.83 -4.12
CA SER A 26 1.09 1.76 -5.09
C SER A 26 1.26 2.24 -6.53
N SER A 27 0.85 3.46 -6.85
CA SER A 27 1.03 4.05 -8.19
C SER A 27 2.51 4.17 -8.56
N ILE A 28 3.34 4.66 -7.63
CA ILE A 28 4.79 4.73 -7.81
C ILE A 28 5.37 3.33 -8.00
N GLY A 29 5.00 2.38 -7.12
CA GLY A 29 5.52 1.01 -7.15
C GLY A 29 5.15 0.27 -8.44
N CYS A 30 3.88 0.27 -8.81
CA CYS A 30 3.42 -0.36 -10.05
C CYS A 30 4.04 0.31 -11.28
N GLY A 31 4.18 1.63 -11.28
CA GLY A 31 4.80 2.38 -12.38
C GLY A 31 6.26 1.98 -12.61
N LEU A 32 7.07 1.86 -11.54
CA LEU A 32 8.45 1.43 -11.64
C LEU A 32 8.56 -0.02 -12.15
N ALA A 33 7.76 -0.93 -11.58
CA ALA A 33 7.76 -2.33 -11.97
C ALA A 33 7.26 -2.53 -13.42
N ALA A 34 6.21 -1.82 -13.83
CA ALA A 34 5.68 -1.86 -15.19
C ALA A 34 6.67 -1.32 -16.22
N ALA A 35 7.38 -0.22 -15.91
CA ALA A 35 8.43 0.32 -16.80
C ALA A 35 9.53 -0.72 -17.04
N SER A 36 9.97 -1.43 -15.99
CA SER A 36 10.96 -2.52 -16.11
C SER A 36 10.41 -3.70 -16.91
N ALA A 37 9.15 -4.11 -16.66
CA ALA A 37 8.51 -5.20 -17.41
C ALA A 37 8.42 -4.88 -18.92
N ILE A 38 8.04 -3.64 -19.28
CA ILE A 38 7.98 -3.19 -20.69
C ILE A 38 9.38 -3.26 -21.34
N GLY A 39 10.41 -2.77 -20.65
CA GLY A 39 11.79 -2.85 -21.13
C GLY A 39 12.26 -4.29 -21.33
N SER A 40 11.88 -5.17 -20.42
CA SER A 40 12.18 -6.59 -20.45
C SER A 40 11.47 -7.30 -21.62
N TRP A 41 10.18 -7.03 -21.85
CA TRP A 41 9.47 -7.55 -23.02
C TRP A 41 10.07 -7.07 -24.33
N LYS A 42 10.43 -5.78 -24.43
CA LYS A 42 11.13 -5.23 -25.60
C LYS A 42 12.40 -6.01 -25.91
N ARG A 43 13.21 -6.35 -24.91
CA ARG A 43 14.43 -7.15 -25.10
C ARG A 43 14.12 -8.58 -25.58
N CYS A 44 13.09 -9.23 -25.01
CA CYS A 44 12.65 -10.54 -25.46
C CYS A 44 12.24 -10.53 -26.93
N TYR A 45 11.43 -9.56 -27.35
CA TYR A 45 11.00 -9.43 -28.75
C TYR A 45 12.15 -9.15 -29.71
N ALA A 46 13.08 -8.26 -29.33
CA ALA A 46 14.26 -7.94 -30.14
C ALA A 46 15.19 -9.14 -30.36
N GLN A 47 15.16 -10.10 -29.43
CA GLN A 47 15.94 -11.33 -29.49
C GLN A 47 15.13 -12.54 -30.03
N SER A 48 13.93 -12.31 -30.54
CA SER A 48 13.00 -13.36 -30.99
C SER A 48 12.74 -14.44 -29.94
N ARG A 49 12.76 -14.07 -28.65
CA ARG A 49 12.46 -14.95 -27.51
C ARG A 49 11.00 -14.73 -27.04
N PRO A 50 10.34 -15.76 -26.50
CA PRO A 50 9.03 -15.62 -25.88
C PRO A 50 9.07 -14.58 -24.75
N ALA A 51 8.08 -13.68 -24.73
CA ALA A 51 7.92 -12.70 -23.67
C ALA A 51 7.18 -13.33 -22.48
N PRO A 52 7.78 -13.43 -21.28
CA PRO A 52 7.15 -14.11 -20.15
C PRO A 52 5.93 -13.32 -19.64
N PHE A 53 4.78 -13.99 -19.49
CA PHE A 53 3.58 -13.39 -18.88
C PHE A 53 3.77 -13.07 -17.39
N GLN A 54 4.64 -13.79 -16.70
CA GLN A 54 4.95 -13.62 -15.29
C GLN A 54 5.39 -12.19 -14.93
N LEU A 55 5.94 -11.43 -15.89
CA LEU A 55 6.29 -10.03 -15.68
C LEU A 55 5.06 -9.17 -15.36
N THR A 56 3.89 -9.51 -15.89
CA THR A 56 2.62 -8.82 -15.54
C THR A 56 2.29 -8.99 -14.07
N ILE A 57 2.48 -10.21 -13.54
CA ILE A 57 2.24 -10.52 -12.13
C ILE A 57 3.20 -9.70 -11.26
N LEU A 58 4.51 -9.76 -11.55
CA LEU A 58 5.53 -9.01 -10.80
C LEU A 58 5.24 -7.50 -10.81
N ALA A 59 4.80 -6.95 -11.95
CA ALA A 59 4.47 -5.53 -12.06
C ALA A 59 3.22 -5.14 -11.26
N GLY A 60 2.29 -6.06 -11.04
CA GLY A 60 1.03 -5.81 -10.35
C GLY A 60 1.10 -5.96 -8.81
N VAL A 61 2.13 -6.62 -8.27
CA VAL A 61 2.21 -6.90 -6.82
C VAL A 61 2.04 -5.64 -5.95
N PRO A 62 2.64 -4.47 -6.25
CA PRO A 62 2.51 -3.28 -5.39
C PRO A 62 1.12 -2.64 -5.37
N MET A 63 0.11 -3.23 -5.99
CA MET A 63 -1.26 -2.73 -5.99
C MET A 63 -2.03 -3.10 -4.71
N SER A 64 -1.64 -4.16 -4.02
CA SER A 64 -2.33 -4.67 -2.82
C SER A 64 -2.43 -3.64 -1.70
N GLN A 65 -1.42 -2.77 -1.55
CA GLN A 65 -1.39 -1.74 -0.52
C GLN A 65 -2.47 -0.66 -0.71
N THR A 66 -2.98 -0.45 -1.92
CA THR A 66 -4.16 0.40 -2.13
C THR A 66 -5.39 -0.16 -1.41
N ILE A 67 -5.56 -1.50 -1.41
CA ILE A 67 -6.65 -2.17 -0.70
C ILE A 67 -6.46 -2.04 0.82
N TYR A 68 -5.23 -2.13 1.32
CA TYR A 68 -4.94 -1.92 2.74
C TYR A 68 -5.25 -0.50 3.19
N GLY A 69 -4.93 0.50 2.37
CA GLY A 69 -5.32 1.90 2.60
C GLY A 69 -6.84 2.09 2.61
N LEU A 70 -7.57 1.41 1.71
CA LEU A 70 -9.03 1.42 1.69
C LEU A 70 -9.62 0.82 2.97
N ILE A 71 -9.10 -0.33 3.42
CA ILE A 71 -9.56 -0.96 4.67
C ILE A 71 -9.34 0.00 5.84
N LEU A 72 -8.17 0.62 5.93
CA LEU A 72 -7.85 1.58 6.98
C LEU A 72 -8.79 2.80 6.91
N MET A 73 -9.04 3.35 5.73
CA MET A 73 -9.99 4.45 5.52
C MET A 73 -11.38 4.11 6.08
N LEU A 74 -11.92 2.95 5.74
CA LEU A 74 -13.24 2.52 6.18
C LEU A 74 -13.34 2.35 7.70
N GLN A 75 -12.24 2.00 8.37
CA GLN A 75 -12.22 1.88 9.83
C GLN A 75 -12.07 3.25 10.51
N VAL A 76 -11.25 4.15 9.97
CA VAL A 76 -11.11 5.52 10.49
C VAL A 76 -12.44 6.28 10.39
N LEU A 77 -13.21 6.07 9.32
CA LEU A 77 -14.55 6.69 9.17
C LEU A 77 -15.57 6.31 10.27
N LYS A 78 -15.32 5.23 11.02
CA LYS A 78 -16.20 4.80 12.14
C LYS A 78 -15.87 5.53 13.44
N LEU A 79 -14.81 6.33 13.51
CA LEU A 79 -14.44 7.06 14.71
C LEU A 79 -15.43 8.16 15.03
N ASN A 80 -15.69 8.37 16.33
CA ASN A 80 -16.39 9.54 16.81
C ASN A 80 -15.61 10.82 16.45
N TRP A 81 -16.34 11.89 16.11
CA TRP A 81 -15.76 13.19 15.75
C TRP A 81 -14.79 13.74 16.82
N GLN A 82 -14.97 13.40 18.09
CA GLN A 82 -14.07 13.79 19.19
C GLN A 82 -12.64 13.23 19.03
N LEU A 83 -12.49 12.13 18.29
CA LEU A 83 -11.21 11.46 18.01
C LEU A 83 -10.54 11.96 16.71
N TRP A 84 -10.92 13.14 16.21
CA TRP A 84 -10.35 13.70 14.99
C TRP A 84 -8.79 13.79 14.99
N PRO A 85 -8.09 14.10 16.14
CA PRO A 85 -6.65 14.12 16.13
C PRO A 85 -6.04 12.74 15.86
N ALA A 86 -6.64 11.70 16.46
CA ALA A 86 -6.22 10.33 16.23
C ALA A 86 -6.52 9.89 14.78
N ALA A 87 -7.67 10.29 14.22
CA ALA A 87 -8.02 10.02 12.84
C ALA A 87 -6.98 10.60 11.86
N LEU A 88 -6.55 11.83 12.08
CA LEU A 88 -5.49 12.47 11.27
C LEU A 88 -4.15 11.76 11.42
N ALA A 89 -3.73 11.48 12.65
CA ALA A 89 -2.46 10.81 12.92
C ALA A 89 -2.40 9.43 12.25
N ILE A 90 -3.44 8.60 12.44
CA ILE A 90 -3.52 7.27 11.83
C ILE A 90 -3.59 7.37 10.30
N GLY A 91 -4.37 8.31 9.78
CA GLY A 91 -4.49 8.54 8.34
C GLY A 91 -3.17 8.87 7.68
N VAL A 92 -2.43 9.81 8.24
CA VAL A 92 -1.13 10.25 7.71
C VAL A 92 -0.07 9.16 7.88
N PHE A 93 0.19 8.72 9.11
CA PHE A 93 1.29 7.79 9.38
C PHE A 93 0.98 6.38 8.89
N GLY A 94 -0.26 5.92 9.01
CA GLY A 94 -0.70 4.64 8.45
C GLY A 94 -0.62 4.63 6.93
N GLY A 95 -1.15 5.68 6.28
CA GLY A 95 -1.10 5.82 4.83
C GLY A 95 0.34 5.91 4.28
N LEU A 96 1.22 6.68 4.95
CA LEU A 96 2.64 6.76 4.60
C LEU A 96 3.36 5.41 4.77
N GLY A 97 3.11 4.71 5.87
CA GLY A 97 3.71 3.39 6.12
C GLY A 97 3.32 2.37 5.06
N ILE A 98 2.03 2.28 4.73
CA ILE A 98 1.51 1.39 3.69
C ILE A 98 2.04 1.82 2.31
N GLY A 99 1.99 3.11 1.98
CA GLY A 99 2.42 3.62 0.68
C GLY A 99 3.94 3.49 0.45
N SER A 100 4.76 3.71 1.47
CA SER A 100 6.21 3.51 1.35
C SER A 100 6.56 2.05 1.08
N SER A 101 5.89 1.09 1.75
CA SER A 101 6.04 -0.33 1.46
C SER A 101 5.74 -0.65 0.00
N ALA A 102 4.66 -0.11 -0.56
CA ALA A 102 4.31 -0.30 -1.97
C ALA A 102 5.37 0.26 -2.92
N ALA A 103 5.89 1.46 -2.66
CA ALA A 103 6.91 2.08 -3.49
C ALA A 103 8.22 1.27 -3.51
N TYR A 104 8.67 0.79 -2.35
CA TYR A 104 9.86 -0.07 -2.26
C TYR A 104 9.63 -1.46 -2.85
N GLN A 105 8.44 -2.05 -2.67
CA GLN A 105 8.07 -3.30 -3.33
C GLN A 105 8.13 -3.18 -4.85
N GLY A 106 7.67 -2.04 -5.41
CA GLY A 106 7.76 -1.78 -6.84
C GLY A 106 9.20 -1.70 -7.37
N ARG A 107 10.12 -1.14 -6.59
CA ARG A 107 11.56 -1.15 -6.93
C ARG A 107 12.11 -2.59 -6.95
N ALA A 108 11.78 -3.39 -5.96
CA ALA A 108 12.18 -4.80 -5.92
C ALA A 108 11.55 -5.59 -7.08
N ALA A 109 10.27 -5.32 -7.40
CA ALA A 109 9.58 -5.94 -8.52
C ALA A 109 10.20 -5.55 -9.88
N ALA A 110 10.69 -4.32 -10.04
CA ALA A 110 11.42 -3.90 -11.23
C ALA A 110 12.69 -4.73 -11.46
N GLY A 111 13.48 -4.97 -10.39
CA GLY A 111 14.64 -5.86 -10.45
C GLY A 111 14.24 -7.31 -10.73
N ALA A 112 13.16 -7.78 -10.16
CA ALA A 112 12.63 -9.12 -10.41
C ALA A 112 12.18 -9.32 -11.87
N CYS A 113 11.55 -8.31 -12.48
CA CYS A 113 11.18 -8.33 -13.89
C CYS A 113 12.41 -8.45 -14.79
N ASP A 114 13.45 -7.70 -14.51
CA ASP A 114 14.69 -7.71 -15.26
C ASP A 114 15.39 -9.08 -15.16
N ALA A 115 15.62 -9.56 -13.95
CA ALA A 115 16.25 -10.84 -13.69
C ALA A 115 15.48 -12.03 -14.29
N PHE A 116 14.13 -12.02 -14.16
CA PHE A 116 13.31 -13.10 -14.72
C PHE A 116 13.31 -13.11 -16.25
N ALA A 117 13.27 -11.95 -16.89
CA ALA A 117 13.31 -11.86 -18.34
C ALA A 117 14.65 -12.33 -18.94
N GLU A 118 15.75 -12.20 -18.21
CA GLU A 118 17.06 -12.68 -18.64
C GLU A 118 17.21 -14.19 -18.45
N THR A 119 16.81 -14.72 -17.30
CA THR A 119 17.10 -16.09 -16.88
C THR A 119 15.96 -17.06 -17.11
N ASN A 120 14.73 -16.58 -17.19
CA ASN A 120 13.47 -17.33 -17.14
C ASN A 120 13.38 -18.28 -15.92
N GLN A 121 14.05 -17.92 -14.81
CA GLN A 121 14.14 -18.70 -13.59
C GLN A 121 13.90 -17.82 -12.37
N GLY A 122 13.59 -18.46 -11.23
CA GLY A 122 13.53 -17.80 -9.93
C GLY A 122 12.22 -17.06 -9.64
N PHE A 123 11.15 -17.23 -10.41
CA PHE A 123 9.89 -16.52 -10.22
C PHE A 123 9.34 -16.63 -8.78
N ALA A 124 9.31 -17.86 -8.22
CA ALA A 124 8.85 -18.08 -6.85
C ALA A 124 9.72 -17.36 -5.81
N SER A 125 11.04 -17.38 -5.99
CA SER A 125 11.97 -16.69 -5.09
C SER A 125 11.77 -15.18 -5.12
N TYR A 126 11.50 -14.60 -6.30
CA TYR A 126 11.21 -13.19 -6.43
C TYR A 126 9.89 -12.82 -5.76
N LEU A 127 8.83 -13.63 -5.93
CA LEU A 127 7.57 -13.42 -5.22
C LEU A 127 7.75 -13.46 -3.70
N ILE A 128 8.53 -14.41 -3.17
CA ILE A 128 8.82 -14.48 -1.73
C ILE A 128 9.52 -13.19 -1.27
N ALA A 129 10.50 -12.69 -2.01
CA ALA A 129 11.18 -11.45 -1.66
C ALA A 129 10.22 -10.25 -1.66
N LEU A 130 9.28 -10.17 -2.62
CA LEU A 130 8.25 -9.14 -2.67
C LEU A 130 7.27 -9.26 -1.50
N CYS A 131 6.86 -10.47 -1.11
CA CYS A 131 6.01 -10.70 0.07
C CYS A 131 6.69 -10.22 1.36
N VAL A 132 8.01 -10.38 1.50
CA VAL A 132 8.74 -9.85 2.67
C VAL A 132 8.61 -8.33 2.77
N VAL A 133 8.69 -7.60 1.67
CA VAL A 133 8.48 -6.15 1.68
C VAL A 133 7.03 -5.81 2.02
N GLU A 134 6.07 -6.59 1.52
CA GLU A 134 4.64 -6.39 1.75
C GLU A 134 4.24 -6.56 3.24
N THR A 135 4.91 -7.45 3.97
CA THR A 135 4.60 -7.68 5.40
C THR A 135 4.65 -6.41 6.24
N ILE A 136 5.48 -5.44 5.87
CA ILE A 136 5.52 -4.14 6.56
C ILE A 136 4.19 -3.40 6.45
N ALA A 137 3.58 -3.36 5.26
CA ALA A 137 2.26 -2.75 5.08
C ALA A 137 1.18 -3.48 5.87
N ILE A 138 1.24 -4.81 5.92
CA ILE A 138 0.30 -5.64 6.69
C ILE A 138 0.44 -5.33 8.19
N PHE A 139 1.67 -5.22 8.72
CA PHE A 139 1.88 -4.85 10.12
C PHE A 139 1.36 -3.45 10.42
N VAL A 140 1.62 -2.46 9.57
CA VAL A 140 1.09 -1.11 9.74
C VAL A 140 -0.44 -1.14 9.80
N LEU A 141 -1.10 -1.87 8.90
CA LEU A 141 -2.55 -2.02 8.90
C LEU A 141 -3.04 -2.68 10.19
N VAL A 142 -2.48 -3.84 10.56
CA VAL A 142 -2.94 -4.60 11.74
C VAL A 142 -2.79 -3.78 13.01
N PHE A 143 -1.63 -3.15 13.23
CA PHE A 143 -1.42 -2.33 14.42
C PHE A 143 -2.29 -1.06 14.42
N ALA A 144 -2.54 -0.45 13.28
CA ALA A 144 -3.49 0.65 13.17
C ALA A 144 -4.91 0.22 13.55
N LEU A 145 -5.35 -0.97 13.12
CA LEU A 145 -6.67 -1.52 13.47
C LEU A 145 -6.78 -1.83 14.97
N LEU A 146 -5.74 -2.41 15.57
CA LEU A 146 -5.70 -2.66 17.02
C LEU A 146 -5.75 -1.34 17.81
N PHE A 147 -5.01 -0.33 17.37
CA PHE A 147 -5.02 0.98 18.00
C PHE A 147 -6.39 1.67 17.88
N LEU A 148 -7.05 1.60 16.72
CA LEU A 148 -8.41 2.10 16.51
C LEU A 148 -9.40 1.42 17.46
N GLY A 149 -9.31 0.10 17.63
CA GLY A 149 -10.14 -0.66 18.55
C GLY A 149 -9.97 -0.22 20.01
N SER A 150 -8.74 0.04 20.43
CA SER A 150 -8.46 0.53 21.80
C SER A 150 -8.99 1.94 22.04
N LEU A 151 -8.90 2.84 21.04
CA LEU A 151 -9.46 4.19 21.14
C LEU A 151 -10.99 4.18 21.21
N ALA A 152 -11.65 3.36 20.39
CA ALA A 152 -13.10 3.23 20.42
C ALA A 152 -13.61 2.70 21.78
N SER A 153 -12.92 1.72 22.35
CA SER A 153 -13.24 1.18 23.68
C SER A 153 -13.07 2.21 24.78
N ALA A 154 -11.98 2.97 24.77
CA ALA A 154 -11.72 4.03 25.75
C ALA A 154 -12.79 5.16 25.67
N ALA A 155 -13.19 5.54 24.48
CA ALA A 155 -14.23 6.57 24.27
C ALA A 155 -15.60 6.13 24.79
N ASN A 156 -15.94 4.86 24.69
CA ASN A 156 -17.20 4.31 25.21
C ASN A 156 -17.24 4.19 26.75
N ILE A 157 -16.10 4.15 27.42
CA ILE A 157 -16.02 4.10 28.89
C ILE A 157 -16.19 5.50 29.51
N THR A 158 -15.89 6.55 28.76
CA THR A 158 -15.94 7.95 29.21
C THR A 158 -17.23 8.69 28.82
N ALA A 159 -18.13 8.05 28.09
CA ALA A 159 -19.44 8.56 27.71
C ALA A 159 -20.54 8.05 28.64
#